data_877c71f30f10e63061de5fae8051d5b1
#
_entry.id   877c71f30f10e63061de5fae8051d5b1
#
_cell.length_a   1.000
_cell.length_b   1.000
_cell.length_c   1.000
_cell.angle_alpha   90.00
_cell.angle_beta   90.00
_cell.angle_gamma   90.00
#
_symmetry.space_group_name_H-M   'P 1'
#
loop_
_entity.id
_entity.type
_entity.pdbx_description
1 polymer ?
#
loop_
_entity_poly.entity_id
_entity_poly.type
_entity_poly.pdbx_seq_one_letter_code
_entity_poly.pdbx_strand_id
1 'polypeptide(L)'
;MSKLGRVHCVVLSVLIIYTLIAWEGVKRDERSLREAEKEASENGQPDPWSEVKSVENRQDAAEGMVKVGIPLLVTVIYGGILMVLYVLPVLVDKVSEEMMGSTAEVDDDPLDEARAAVTEGEYADAIAVYRRFLLENPESRHSLVEIAKIQRDHLSSPAGAISTLEQGLDEHEWPEDDAAFLMFRIAEISEEDLADKDQVIAVMKRVIRELKGTRHAGNAAHKLRELEEG
;
A
#
# COMPACT_ATOMS: atom_id res chain seq x y z
N MET A 1 -5.17 -6.02 27.00
CA MET A 1 -5.98 -4.78 26.89
C MET A 1 -5.47 -3.77 27.90
N SER A 2 -5.06 -2.60 27.44
CA SER A 2 -4.64 -1.49 28.32
C SER A 2 -5.79 -1.00 29.20
N LYS A 3 -5.49 -0.36 30.35
CA LYS A 3 -6.53 0.25 31.21
C LYS A 3 -7.43 1.19 30.42
N LEU A 4 -6.86 1.90 29.45
CA LEU A 4 -7.57 2.83 28.55
C LEU A 4 -8.57 2.11 27.63
N GLY A 5 -8.21 0.96 27.05
CA GLY A 5 -9.13 0.18 26.21
C GLY A 5 -10.36 -0.33 26.96
N ARG A 6 -10.22 -0.70 28.24
CA ARG A 6 -11.36 -1.08 29.09
C ARG A 6 -12.33 0.08 29.33
N VAL A 7 -11.81 1.28 29.52
CA VAL A 7 -12.65 2.49 29.71
C VAL A 7 -13.46 2.78 28.43
N HIS A 8 -12.84 2.71 27.25
CA HIS A 8 -13.55 2.93 25.99
C HIS A 8 -14.65 1.88 25.73
N CYS A 9 -14.39 0.61 26.04
CA CYS A 9 -15.42 -0.43 25.94
C CYS A 9 -16.62 -0.16 26.86
N VAL A 10 -16.38 0.29 28.09
CA VAL A 10 -17.46 0.64 29.03
C VAL A 10 -18.27 1.84 28.51
N VAL A 11 -17.59 2.91 28.05
CA VAL A 11 -18.26 4.09 27.49
C VAL A 11 -19.11 3.71 26.28
N LEU A 12 -18.58 2.91 25.36
CA LEU A 12 -19.32 2.46 24.17
C LEU A 12 -20.54 1.61 24.57
N SER A 13 -20.39 0.71 25.54
CA SER A 13 -21.51 -0.11 26.04
C SER A 13 -22.62 0.74 26.63
N VAL A 14 -22.26 1.76 27.43
CA VAL A 14 -23.23 2.70 28.00
C VAL A 14 -23.98 3.49 26.91
N LEU A 15 -23.26 3.97 25.87
CA LEU A 15 -23.88 4.68 24.76
C LEU A 15 -24.84 3.78 23.97
N ILE A 16 -24.45 2.52 23.70
CA ILE A 16 -25.33 1.55 23.02
C ILE A 16 -26.58 1.26 23.85
N ILE A 17 -26.43 1.03 25.14
CA ILE A 17 -27.58 0.78 26.04
C ILE A 17 -28.51 1.99 26.02
N TYR A 18 -27.97 3.20 26.15
CA TYR A 18 -28.77 4.43 26.10
C TYR A 18 -29.54 4.58 24.80
N THR A 19 -28.89 4.34 23.64
CA THR A 19 -29.56 4.40 22.31
C THR A 19 -30.66 3.35 22.19
N LEU A 20 -30.45 2.13 22.71
CA LEU A 20 -31.47 1.07 22.71
C LEU A 20 -32.69 1.45 23.58
N ILE A 21 -32.48 2.02 24.77
CA ILE A 21 -33.56 2.48 25.64
C ILE A 21 -34.35 3.60 24.97
N ALA A 22 -33.66 4.58 24.35
CA ALA A 22 -34.32 5.67 23.65
C ALA A 22 -35.14 5.16 22.46
N TRP A 23 -34.59 4.20 21.70
CA TRP A 23 -35.30 3.54 20.59
C TRP A 23 -36.57 2.79 21.03
N GLU A 24 -36.49 2.06 22.14
CA GLU A 24 -37.66 1.37 22.69
C GLU A 24 -38.74 2.34 23.20
N GLY A 25 -38.32 3.50 23.72
CA GLY A 25 -39.24 4.59 24.06
C GLY A 25 -40.05 5.07 22.88
N VAL A 26 -39.37 5.42 21.76
CA VAL A 26 -40.03 5.88 20.49
C VAL A 26 -40.96 4.80 19.94
N LYS A 27 -40.54 3.52 19.96
CA LYS A 27 -41.44 2.43 19.52
C LYS A 27 -42.69 2.26 20.39
N ARG A 28 -42.59 2.53 21.67
CA ARG A 28 -43.77 2.50 22.56
C ARG A 28 -44.74 3.62 22.23
N ASP A 29 -44.22 4.83 22.03
CA ASP A 29 -45.04 6.00 21.67
C ASP A 29 -45.69 5.80 20.30
N GLU A 30 -45.01 5.25 19.29
CA GLU A 30 -45.63 4.90 17.99
C GLU A 30 -46.72 3.84 18.12
N ARG A 31 -46.58 2.84 18.98
CA ARG A 31 -47.62 1.82 19.18
C ARG A 31 -48.87 2.39 19.86
N SER A 32 -48.71 3.19 20.88
CA SER A 32 -49.83 3.85 21.54
C SER A 32 -50.59 4.81 20.61
N LEU A 33 -49.87 5.51 19.74
CA LEU A 33 -50.53 6.37 18.71
C LEU A 33 -51.30 5.54 17.68
N ARG A 34 -50.78 4.43 17.22
CA ARG A 34 -51.46 3.52 16.27
C ARG A 34 -52.70 2.83 16.89
N GLU A 35 -52.63 2.52 18.16
CA GLU A 35 -53.78 1.96 18.92
C GLU A 35 -54.88 3.01 19.10
N ALA A 36 -54.50 4.25 19.44
CA ALA A 36 -55.46 5.36 19.53
C ALA A 36 -56.10 5.72 18.18
N GLU A 37 -55.34 5.69 17.05
CA GLU A 37 -55.90 5.87 15.71
C GLU A 37 -56.86 4.75 15.31
N LYS A 38 -56.58 3.50 15.68
CA LYS A 38 -57.48 2.39 15.43
C LYS A 38 -58.78 2.51 16.20
N GLU A 39 -58.74 2.85 17.50
CA GLU A 39 -59.93 3.08 18.32
C GLU A 39 -60.76 4.25 17.80
N ALA A 40 -60.18 5.36 17.35
CA ALA A 40 -60.86 6.48 16.74
C ALA A 40 -61.55 6.11 15.42
N SER A 41 -60.90 5.28 14.60
CA SER A 41 -61.43 4.77 13.31
C SER A 41 -62.61 3.80 13.49
N GLU A 42 -62.60 2.99 14.54
CA GLU A 42 -63.70 2.05 14.83
C GLU A 42 -64.94 2.72 15.34
N ASN A 43 -64.84 3.87 16.02
CA ASN A 43 -65.96 4.60 16.61
C ASN A 43 -66.71 5.51 15.62
N GLY A 44 -66.29 5.62 14.35
CA GLY A 44 -67.07 6.21 13.25
C GLY A 44 -67.41 7.71 13.35
N GLN A 45 -66.82 8.46 14.28
CA GLN A 45 -66.97 9.90 14.41
C GLN A 45 -65.79 10.64 13.79
N PRO A 46 -66.00 11.57 12.85
CA PRO A 46 -64.97 12.45 12.38
C PRO A 46 -64.48 13.33 13.53
N ASP A 47 -63.24 13.15 13.94
CA ASP A 47 -62.64 13.93 15.05
C ASP A 47 -62.43 15.38 14.57
N PRO A 48 -63.14 16.38 15.18
CA PRO A 48 -62.97 17.79 14.82
C PRO A 48 -61.54 18.33 15.07
N TRP A 49 -60.71 17.60 15.76
CA TRP A 49 -59.34 17.98 16.16
C TRP A 49 -58.26 17.22 15.34
N SER A 50 -58.65 16.51 14.26
CA SER A 50 -57.74 15.68 13.47
C SER A 50 -56.57 16.49 12.87
N GLU A 51 -56.81 17.73 12.46
CA GLU A 51 -55.75 18.62 11.95
C GLU A 51 -54.80 19.07 13.05
N VAL A 52 -55.29 19.42 14.22
CA VAL A 52 -54.47 19.83 15.37
C VAL A 52 -53.61 18.66 15.82
N LYS A 53 -54.17 17.46 15.98
CA LYS A 53 -53.44 16.23 16.27
C LYS A 53 -52.38 15.86 15.25
N SER A 54 -52.64 16.15 13.96
CA SER A 54 -51.66 15.88 12.90
C SER A 54 -50.42 16.79 13.00
N VAL A 55 -50.57 18.03 13.47
CA VAL A 55 -49.47 18.97 13.71
C VAL A 55 -48.70 18.58 14.98
N GLU A 56 -49.42 18.25 16.06
CA GLU A 56 -48.84 17.79 17.33
C GLU A 56 -48.04 16.48 17.13
N ASN A 57 -48.59 15.51 16.41
CA ASN A 57 -47.89 14.26 16.06
C ASN A 57 -46.61 14.48 15.23
N ARG A 58 -46.59 15.51 14.35
CA ARG A 58 -45.37 15.87 13.61
C ARG A 58 -44.30 16.48 14.50
N GLN A 59 -44.68 17.26 15.50
CA GLN A 59 -43.73 17.81 16.49
C GLN A 59 -43.17 16.72 17.39
N ASP A 60 -44.02 15.80 17.88
CA ASP A 60 -43.62 14.67 18.68
C ASP A 60 -42.71 13.69 17.92
N ALA A 61 -43.01 13.46 16.64
CA ALA A 61 -42.13 12.65 15.76
C ALA A 61 -40.78 13.34 15.53
N ALA A 62 -40.73 14.67 15.37
CA ALA A 62 -39.51 15.41 15.25
C ALA A 62 -38.67 15.39 16.54
N GLU A 63 -39.31 15.55 17.70
CA GLU A 63 -38.66 15.39 19.00
C GLU A 63 -38.11 13.95 19.23
N GLY A 64 -38.90 12.94 18.84
CA GLY A 64 -38.49 11.54 18.87
C GLY A 64 -37.23 11.27 18.02
N MET A 65 -37.22 11.82 16.80
CA MET A 65 -36.03 11.75 15.91
C MET A 65 -34.81 12.41 16.55
N VAL A 66 -34.95 13.53 17.22
CA VAL A 66 -33.86 14.21 17.92
C VAL A 66 -33.39 13.41 19.14
N LYS A 67 -34.31 12.85 19.92
CA LYS A 67 -34.00 12.04 21.12
C LYS A 67 -33.24 10.75 20.79
N VAL A 68 -33.46 10.15 19.63
CA VAL A 68 -32.78 8.93 19.17
C VAL A 68 -31.65 9.22 18.20
N GLY A 69 -31.85 10.14 17.29
CA GLY A 69 -30.92 10.44 16.20
C GLY A 69 -29.58 11.00 16.71
N ILE A 70 -29.60 11.92 17.65
CA ILE A 70 -28.38 12.51 18.21
C ILE A 70 -27.52 11.46 18.95
N PRO A 71 -28.07 10.69 19.92
CA PRO A 71 -27.28 9.65 20.59
C PRO A 71 -26.76 8.57 19.63
N LEU A 72 -27.56 8.18 18.63
CA LEU A 72 -27.14 7.24 17.61
C LEU A 72 -25.94 7.77 16.81
N LEU A 73 -26.02 9.02 16.36
CA LEU A 73 -24.95 9.66 15.59
C LEU A 73 -23.66 9.77 16.42
N VAL A 74 -23.76 10.16 17.68
CA VAL A 74 -22.63 10.21 18.62
C VAL A 74 -22.02 8.80 18.81
N THR A 75 -22.85 7.78 18.95
CA THR A 75 -22.38 6.39 19.11
C THR A 75 -21.66 5.89 17.85
N VAL A 76 -22.18 6.19 16.66
CA VAL A 76 -21.56 5.81 15.38
C VAL A 76 -20.22 6.52 15.18
N ILE A 77 -20.16 7.83 15.42
CA ILE A 77 -18.91 8.60 15.31
C ILE A 77 -17.87 8.07 16.30
N TYR A 78 -18.25 7.89 17.55
CA TYR A 78 -17.35 7.40 18.59
C TYR A 78 -16.87 5.98 18.30
N GLY A 79 -17.76 5.09 17.88
CA GLY A 79 -17.42 3.73 17.45
C GLY A 79 -16.51 3.72 16.22
N GLY A 80 -16.75 4.59 15.24
CA GLY A 80 -15.90 4.77 14.07
C GLY A 80 -14.48 5.22 14.46
N ILE A 81 -14.35 6.18 15.35
CA ILE A 81 -13.03 6.61 15.88
C ILE A 81 -12.32 5.46 16.57
N LEU A 82 -13.01 4.70 17.40
CA LEU A 82 -12.41 3.52 18.06
C LEU A 82 -12.01 2.45 17.06
N MET A 83 -12.81 2.22 16.02
CA MET A 83 -12.47 1.29 14.95
C MET A 83 -11.16 1.70 14.25
N VAL A 84 -11.02 2.98 13.90
CA VAL A 84 -9.79 3.49 13.28
C VAL A 84 -8.59 3.37 14.22
N LEU A 85 -8.74 3.68 15.48
CA LEU A 85 -7.63 3.69 16.45
C LEU A 85 -7.20 2.29 16.90
N TYR A 86 -8.11 1.31 16.97
CA TYR A 86 -7.85 0.01 17.56
C TYR A 86 -7.96 -1.17 16.60
N VAL A 87 -8.83 -1.09 15.59
CA VAL A 87 -9.04 -2.18 14.63
C VAL A 87 -8.20 -2.02 13.40
N LEU A 88 -8.11 -0.78 12.88
CA LEU A 88 -7.33 -0.50 11.67
C LEU A 88 -5.85 -0.88 11.80
N PRO A 89 -5.11 -0.54 12.90
CA PRO A 89 -3.72 -0.97 13.06
C PRO A 89 -3.58 -2.50 13.03
N VAL A 90 -4.47 -3.21 13.74
CA VAL A 90 -4.43 -4.69 13.78
C VAL A 90 -4.75 -5.31 12.41
N LEU A 91 -5.65 -4.68 11.64
CA LEU A 91 -5.96 -5.11 10.27
C LEU A 91 -4.80 -4.81 9.31
N VAL A 92 -4.19 -3.63 9.43
CA VAL A 92 -3.02 -3.24 8.62
C VAL A 92 -1.85 -4.18 8.91
N ASP A 93 -1.56 -4.48 10.18
CA ASP A 93 -0.51 -5.43 10.56
C ASP A 93 -0.77 -6.83 9.97
N LYS A 94 -2.00 -7.34 10.07
CA LYS A 94 -2.37 -8.64 9.49
C LYS A 94 -2.31 -8.67 7.96
N VAL A 95 -2.79 -7.61 7.31
CA VAL A 95 -2.75 -7.52 5.84
C VAL A 95 -1.31 -7.31 5.36
N SER A 96 -0.49 -6.56 6.12
CA SER A 96 0.94 -6.43 5.83
C SER A 96 1.67 -7.76 5.98
N GLU A 97 1.38 -8.54 7.02
CA GLU A 97 1.94 -9.89 7.20
C GLU A 97 1.53 -10.84 6.06
N GLU A 98 0.29 -10.74 5.58
CA GLU A 98 -0.23 -11.62 4.52
C GLU A 98 0.20 -11.19 3.11
N MET A 99 0.41 -9.89 2.88
CA MET A 99 0.88 -9.34 1.59
C MET A 99 2.40 -9.25 1.46
N MET A 100 3.13 -9.10 2.58
CA MET A 100 4.60 -9.01 2.56
C MET A 100 5.28 -10.34 2.94
N GLY A 101 4.52 -11.43 3.04
CA GLY A 101 5.04 -12.71 3.51
C GLY A 101 5.32 -12.63 5.03
N SER A 102 4.76 -13.60 5.76
CA SER A 102 5.06 -13.91 7.15
C SER A 102 6.39 -13.30 7.60
N THR A 103 6.38 -12.56 8.71
CA THR A 103 7.53 -12.52 9.60
C THR A 103 7.69 -13.93 10.20
N ALA A 104 7.91 -14.91 9.34
CA ALA A 104 8.64 -16.11 9.69
C ALA A 104 10.00 -15.64 10.17
N GLU A 105 10.47 -16.19 11.28
CA GLU A 105 11.82 -16.14 11.79
C GLU A 105 12.73 -15.28 10.92
N VAL A 106 13.37 -14.27 11.53
CA VAL A 106 14.44 -13.55 10.87
C VAL A 106 15.43 -14.63 10.39
N ASP A 107 15.14 -15.21 9.22
CA ASP A 107 16.17 -15.79 8.39
C ASP A 107 17.01 -14.57 8.07
N ASP A 108 18.17 -14.50 8.71
CA ASP A 108 19.16 -13.45 8.44
C ASP A 108 19.34 -13.42 6.92
N ASP A 109 18.67 -12.46 6.25
CA ASP A 109 18.86 -12.29 4.81
C ASP A 109 20.37 -12.08 4.60
N PRO A 110 21.06 -12.96 3.87
CA PRO A 110 22.51 -12.85 3.68
C PRO A 110 22.94 -11.47 3.18
N LEU A 111 22.01 -10.66 2.69
CA LEU A 111 22.25 -9.32 2.18
C LEU A 111 21.94 -8.20 3.18
N ASP A 112 21.43 -8.50 4.39
CA ASP A 112 21.19 -7.48 5.42
C ASP A 112 22.50 -6.85 5.89
N GLU A 113 23.58 -7.64 6.00
CA GLU A 113 24.93 -7.13 6.27
C GLU A 113 25.38 -6.11 5.21
N ALA A 114 25.12 -6.40 3.93
CA ALA A 114 25.47 -5.49 2.85
C ALA A 114 24.66 -4.20 2.90
N ARG A 115 23.33 -4.27 3.19
CA ARG A 115 22.45 -3.10 3.31
C ARG A 115 22.81 -2.22 4.51
N ALA A 116 23.18 -2.84 5.64
CA ALA A 116 23.68 -2.14 6.82
C ALA A 116 24.97 -1.36 6.49
N ALA A 117 25.95 -2.02 5.86
CA ALA A 117 27.20 -1.40 5.44
C ALA A 117 26.98 -0.22 4.47
N VAL A 118 26.02 -0.33 3.52
CA VAL A 118 25.65 0.82 2.65
C VAL A 118 25.11 1.98 3.48
N THR A 119 24.26 1.71 4.48
CA THR A 119 23.66 2.73 5.34
C THR A 119 24.70 3.43 6.21
N GLU A 120 25.71 2.71 6.64
CA GLU A 120 26.84 3.22 7.45
C GLU A 120 27.90 3.94 6.59
N GLY A 121 27.79 3.83 5.26
CA GLY A 121 28.75 4.42 4.32
C GLY A 121 30.00 3.56 4.09
N GLU A 122 29.99 2.31 4.56
CA GLU A 122 31.07 1.34 4.40
C GLU A 122 30.95 0.60 3.05
N TYR A 123 31.05 1.35 1.96
CA TYR A 123 30.77 0.88 0.61
C TYR A 123 31.67 -0.26 0.13
N ALA A 124 32.93 -0.27 0.57
CA ALA A 124 33.87 -1.36 0.22
C ALA A 124 33.43 -2.68 0.85
N ASP A 125 32.96 -2.64 2.08
CA ASP A 125 32.50 -3.83 2.81
C ASP A 125 31.17 -4.32 2.24
N ALA A 126 30.24 -3.40 1.92
CA ALA A 126 29.00 -3.74 1.21
C ALA A 126 29.27 -4.48 -0.10
N ILE A 127 30.18 -3.97 -0.94
CA ILE A 127 30.58 -4.63 -2.18
C ILE A 127 31.18 -6.01 -1.92
N ALA A 128 31.98 -6.16 -0.88
CA ALA A 128 32.59 -7.44 -0.53
C ALA A 128 31.52 -8.48 -0.14
N VAL A 129 30.49 -8.08 0.63
CA VAL A 129 29.37 -8.95 0.99
C VAL A 129 28.56 -9.35 -0.25
N TYR A 130 28.19 -8.40 -1.13
CA TYR A 130 27.49 -8.71 -2.37
C TYR A 130 28.30 -9.64 -3.28
N ARG A 131 29.62 -9.44 -3.40
CA ARG A 131 30.49 -10.32 -4.18
C ARG A 131 30.57 -11.73 -3.59
N ARG A 132 30.65 -11.86 -2.26
CA ARG A 132 30.60 -13.16 -1.58
C ARG A 132 29.28 -13.88 -1.90
N PHE A 133 28.16 -13.17 -1.85
CA PHE A 133 26.87 -13.73 -2.18
C PHE A 133 26.77 -14.19 -3.64
N LEU A 134 27.35 -13.43 -4.58
CA LEU A 134 27.40 -13.81 -5.99
C LEU A 134 28.22 -15.08 -6.26
N LEU A 135 29.21 -15.42 -5.43
CA LEU A 135 29.94 -16.70 -5.57
C LEU A 135 29.02 -17.91 -5.34
N GLU A 136 28.03 -17.77 -4.47
CA GLU A 136 27.06 -18.83 -4.16
C GLU A 136 25.81 -18.73 -5.05
N ASN A 137 25.47 -17.52 -5.49
CA ASN A 137 24.27 -17.18 -6.26
C ASN A 137 24.63 -16.35 -7.50
N PRO A 138 25.31 -16.93 -8.49
CA PRO A 138 25.83 -16.18 -9.65
C PRO A 138 24.72 -15.54 -10.51
N GLU A 139 23.50 -16.07 -10.45
CA GLU A 139 22.32 -15.54 -11.16
C GLU A 139 21.63 -14.38 -10.42
N SER A 140 22.19 -13.90 -9.29
CA SER A 140 21.60 -12.79 -8.55
C SER A 140 21.82 -11.45 -9.27
N ARG A 141 20.93 -11.14 -10.21
CA ARG A 141 20.88 -9.82 -10.87
C ARG A 141 20.86 -8.68 -9.84
N HIS A 142 20.11 -8.86 -8.73
CA HIS A 142 20.00 -7.85 -7.68
C HIS A 142 21.38 -7.48 -7.11
N SER A 143 22.15 -8.48 -6.68
CA SER A 143 23.48 -8.23 -6.07
C SER A 143 24.44 -7.59 -7.06
N LEU A 144 24.41 -8.01 -8.33
CA LEU A 144 25.24 -7.42 -9.38
C LEU A 144 24.91 -5.93 -9.60
N VAL A 145 23.62 -5.61 -9.65
CA VAL A 145 23.12 -4.24 -9.83
C VAL A 145 23.43 -3.37 -8.63
N GLU A 146 23.31 -3.88 -7.39
CA GLU A 146 23.65 -3.11 -6.18
C GLU A 146 25.15 -2.79 -6.11
N ILE A 147 26.03 -3.70 -6.52
CA ILE A 147 27.48 -3.40 -6.65
C ILE A 147 27.67 -2.25 -7.64
N ALA A 148 27.08 -2.35 -8.84
CA ALA A 148 27.23 -1.32 -9.86
C ALA A 148 26.67 0.04 -9.38
N LYS A 149 25.54 0.04 -8.68
CA LYS A 149 24.95 1.24 -8.10
C LYS A 149 25.84 1.88 -7.04
N ILE A 150 26.40 1.10 -6.12
CA ILE A 150 27.35 1.61 -5.12
C ILE A 150 28.56 2.24 -5.81
N GLN A 151 29.11 1.59 -6.84
CA GLN A 151 30.25 2.10 -7.59
C GLN A 151 29.93 3.42 -8.31
N ARG A 152 28.73 3.52 -8.93
CA ARG A 152 28.27 4.71 -9.62
C ARG A 152 28.00 5.87 -8.66
N ASP A 153 27.09 5.62 -7.70
CA ASP A 153 26.43 6.68 -6.93
C ASP A 153 27.28 7.13 -5.73
N HIS A 154 28.04 6.21 -5.12
CA HIS A 154 28.80 6.48 -3.90
C HIS A 154 30.32 6.54 -4.11
N LEU A 155 30.87 5.77 -5.03
CA LEU A 155 32.31 5.76 -5.30
C LEU A 155 32.70 6.60 -6.51
N SER A 156 31.72 7.28 -7.16
CA SER A 156 31.94 8.09 -8.37
C SER A 156 32.74 7.35 -9.45
N SER A 157 32.45 6.06 -9.61
CA SER A 157 33.14 5.16 -10.55
C SER A 157 32.16 4.54 -11.55
N PRO A 158 31.60 5.34 -12.49
CA PRO A 158 30.69 4.82 -13.50
C PRO A 158 31.37 3.77 -14.41
N ALA A 159 32.64 3.95 -14.74
CA ALA A 159 33.40 2.95 -15.49
C ALA A 159 33.56 1.62 -14.73
N GLY A 160 33.73 1.68 -13.41
CA GLY A 160 33.74 0.49 -12.55
C GLY A 160 32.40 -0.22 -12.53
N ALA A 161 31.29 0.53 -12.47
CA ALA A 161 29.94 0.00 -12.52
C ALA A 161 29.67 -0.73 -13.85
N ILE A 162 30.05 -0.13 -14.98
CA ILE A 162 29.93 -0.75 -16.31
C ILE A 162 30.75 -2.05 -16.34
N SER A 163 32.01 -2.01 -15.91
CA SER A 163 32.88 -3.20 -15.90
C SER A 163 32.30 -4.34 -15.07
N THR A 164 31.67 -4.02 -13.93
CA THR A 164 31.01 -5.02 -13.06
C THR A 164 29.83 -5.66 -13.78
N LEU A 165 29.00 -4.87 -14.45
CA LEU A 165 27.83 -5.36 -15.19
C LEU A 165 28.24 -6.19 -16.42
N GLU A 166 29.26 -5.74 -17.18
CA GLU A 166 29.80 -6.47 -18.34
C GLU A 166 30.38 -7.82 -17.90
N GLN A 167 31.19 -7.84 -16.85
CA GLN A 167 31.74 -9.08 -16.32
C GLN A 167 30.63 -10.06 -15.93
N GLY A 168 29.60 -9.60 -15.19
CA GLY A 168 28.49 -10.45 -14.81
C GLY A 168 27.68 -10.98 -16.01
N LEU A 169 27.54 -10.18 -17.08
CA LEU A 169 26.90 -10.61 -18.32
C LEU A 169 27.71 -11.68 -19.07
N ASP A 170 29.04 -11.58 -19.06
CA ASP A 170 29.91 -12.46 -19.82
C ASP A 170 30.21 -13.78 -19.08
N GLU A 171 30.15 -13.78 -17.75
CA GLU A 171 30.44 -14.96 -16.92
C GLU A 171 29.28 -15.94 -16.79
N HIS A 172 28.04 -15.49 -17.04
CA HIS A 172 26.83 -16.31 -16.82
C HIS A 172 25.80 -16.18 -17.97
N GLU A 173 25.05 -17.26 -18.18
CA GLU A 173 23.89 -17.25 -19.06
C GLU A 173 22.67 -16.66 -18.30
N TRP A 174 22.21 -15.51 -18.73
CA TRP A 174 21.07 -14.82 -18.14
C TRP A 174 19.77 -15.11 -18.87
N PRO A 175 18.62 -15.17 -18.17
CA PRO A 175 17.32 -15.07 -18.80
C PRO A 175 17.23 -13.81 -19.68
N GLU A 176 16.47 -13.90 -20.78
CA GLU A 176 16.36 -12.83 -21.78
C GLU A 176 16.07 -11.44 -21.17
N ASP A 177 15.07 -11.36 -20.28
CA ASP A 177 14.69 -10.10 -19.65
C ASP A 177 15.80 -9.55 -18.72
N ASP A 178 16.56 -10.42 -18.05
CA ASP A 178 17.67 -10.02 -17.17
C ASP A 178 18.89 -9.57 -17.94
N ALA A 179 19.24 -10.30 -19.00
CA ALA A 179 20.30 -9.89 -19.91
C ALA A 179 20.01 -8.52 -20.55
N ALA A 180 18.78 -8.33 -21.04
CA ALA A 180 18.34 -7.05 -21.56
C ALA A 180 18.45 -5.93 -20.54
N PHE A 181 17.99 -6.17 -19.30
CA PHE A 181 18.06 -5.19 -18.22
C PHE A 181 19.50 -4.75 -17.94
N LEU A 182 20.42 -5.71 -17.79
CA LEU A 182 21.83 -5.41 -17.53
C LEU A 182 22.46 -4.62 -18.68
N MET A 183 22.21 -5.01 -19.94
CA MET A 183 22.70 -4.29 -21.12
C MET A 183 22.16 -2.85 -21.19
N PHE A 184 20.85 -2.65 -20.97
CA PHE A 184 20.29 -1.29 -20.94
C PHE A 184 20.83 -0.46 -19.78
N ARG A 185 21.14 -1.08 -18.63
CA ARG A 185 21.78 -0.38 -17.52
C ARG A 185 23.20 0.08 -17.85
N ILE A 186 23.97 -0.73 -18.58
CA ILE A 186 25.29 -0.32 -19.10
C ILE A 186 25.15 0.89 -20.03
N ALA A 187 24.19 0.83 -20.97
CA ALA A 187 23.95 1.92 -21.91
C ALA A 187 23.53 3.21 -21.21
N GLU A 188 22.67 3.13 -20.20
CA GLU A 188 22.24 4.26 -19.36
C GLU A 188 23.43 4.94 -18.68
N ILE A 189 24.27 4.17 -17.99
CA ILE A 189 25.46 4.71 -17.29
C ILE A 189 26.43 5.32 -18.31
N SER A 190 26.60 4.70 -19.48
CA SER A 190 27.48 5.21 -20.53
C SER A 190 26.98 6.54 -21.11
N GLU A 191 25.66 6.68 -21.28
CA GLU A 191 25.03 7.90 -21.82
C GLU A 191 25.04 9.03 -20.80
N GLU A 192 24.59 8.75 -19.56
CA GLU A 192 24.37 9.78 -18.53
C GLU A 192 25.65 10.25 -17.84
N ASP A 193 26.53 9.33 -17.50
CA ASP A 193 27.69 9.65 -16.65
C ASP A 193 28.98 9.84 -17.44
N LEU A 194 29.13 9.15 -18.58
CA LEU A 194 30.36 9.20 -19.37
C LEU A 194 30.19 9.96 -20.69
N ALA A 195 28.93 10.23 -21.12
CA ALA A 195 28.59 10.78 -22.42
C ALA A 195 29.25 10.00 -23.58
N ASP A 196 29.41 8.67 -23.38
CA ASP A 196 30.07 7.77 -24.37
C ASP A 196 29.05 7.18 -25.33
N LYS A 197 28.78 7.96 -26.40
CA LYS A 197 27.86 7.58 -27.47
C LYS A 197 28.31 6.28 -28.19
N ASP A 198 29.61 6.04 -28.32
CA ASP A 198 30.14 4.86 -29.01
C ASP A 198 29.85 3.59 -28.21
N GLN A 199 30.01 3.64 -26.87
CA GLN A 199 29.65 2.54 -25.99
C GLN A 199 28.14 2.25 -26.02
N VAL A 200 27.30 3.28 -25.99
CA VAL A 200 25.84 3.11 -26.12
C VAL A 200 25.47 2.40 -27.40
N ILE A 201 26.05 2.83 -28.52
CA ILE A 201 25.84 2.20 -29.85
C ILE A 201 26.31 0.73 -29.85
N ALA A 202 27.46 0.44 -29.24
CA ALA A 202 27.97 -0.92 -29.13
C ALA A 202 27.05 -1.82 -28.36
N VAL A 203 26.53 -1.34 -27.21
CA VAL A 203 25.57 -2.08 -26.34
C VAL A 203 24.24 -2.29 -27.08
N MET A 204 23.69 -1.27 -27.77
CA MET A 204 22.45 -1.43 -28.59
C MET A 204 22.61 -2.49 -29.66
N LYS A 205 23.74 -2.49 -30.35
CA LYS A 205 24.06 -3.53 -31.34
C LYS A 205 24.19 -4.91 -30.72
N ARG A 206 24.74 -5.01 -29.49
CA ARG A 206 24.81 -6.27 -28.72
C ARG A 206 23.41 -6.78 -28.40
N VAL A 207 22.50 -5.94 -27.87
CA VAL A 207 21.11 -6.31 -27.61
C VAL A 207 20.41 -6.84 -28.84
N ILE A 208 20.53 -6.15 -30.01
CA ILE A 208 19.92 -6.58 -31.27
C ILE A 208 20.42 -7.94 -31.71
N ARG A 209 21.72 -8.20 -31.55
CA ARG A 209 22.38 -9.45 -31.97
C ARG A 209 22.02 -10.61 -31.06
N GLU A 210 22.10 -10.43 -29.74
CA GLU A 210 21.96 -11.51 -28.75
C GLU A 210 20.52 -11.82 -28.44
N LEU A 211 19.63 -10.80 -28.42
CA LEU A 211 18.21 -10.95 -28.14
C LEU A 211 17.32 -10.83 -29.39
N LYS A 212 17.81 -11.39 -30.48
CA LYS A 212 17.13 -11.30 -31.79
C LYS A 212 15.72 -11.84 -31.77
N GLY A 213 14.77 -11.05 -32.31
CA GLY A 213 13.34 -11.43 -32.35
C GLY A 213 12.54 -11.06 -31.14
N THR A 214 13.13 -10.47 -30.10
CA THR A 214 12.48 -10.04 -28.90
C THR A 214 12.04 -8.57 -28.96
N ARG A 215 11.18 -8.17 -28.04
CA ARG A 215 10.82 -6.76 -27.84
C ARG A 215 12.04 -5.88 -27.51
N HIS A 216 13.02 -6.45 -26.80
CA HIS A 216 14.23 -5.74 -26.39
C HIS A 216 15.10 -5.36 -27.59
N ALA A 217 15.25 -6.26 -28.57
CA ALA A 217 15.92 -5.95 -29.84
C ALA A 217 15.19 -4.85 -30.60
N GLY A 218 13.86 -4.82 -30.59
CA GLY A 218 13.06 -3.74 -31.19
C GLY A 218 13.32 -2.38 -30.53
N ASN A 219 13.34 -2.32 -29.20
CA ASN A 219 13.63 -1.11 -28.43
C ASN A 219 15.07 -0.62 -28.71
N ALA A 220 16.04 -1.53 -28.71
CA ALA A 220 17.44 -1.19 -29.02
C ALA A 220 17.63 -0.66 -30.43
N ALA A 221 16.91 -1.23 -31.40
CA ALA A 221 16.95 -0.74 -32.79
C ALA A 221 16.34 0.67 -32.94
N HIS A 222 15.31 0.99 -32.13
CA HIS A 222 14.73 2.33 -32.07
C HIS A 222 15.74 3.33 -31.49
N LYS A 223 16.33 3.03 -30.35
CA LYS A 223 17.34 3.88 -29.71
C LYS A 223 18.57 4.10 -30.61
N LEU A 224 19.00 3.05 -31.31
CA LEU A 224 20.14 3.16 -32.25
C LEU A 224 19.86 4.16 -33.38
N ARG A 225 18.65 4.16 -33.95
CA ARG A 225 18.26 5.14 -34.98
C ARG A 225 18.25 6.57 -34.44
N GLU A 226 17.70 6.77 -33.27
CA GLU A 226 17.71 8.10 -32.59
C GLU A 226 19.14 8.64 -32.44
N LEU A 227 20.09 7.75 -32.08
CA LEU A 227 21.50 8.13 -31.90
C LEU A 227 22.21 8.42 -33.24
N GLU A 228 21.76 7.83 -34.34
CA GLU A 228 22.32 8.05 -35.67
C GLU A 228 21.76 9.31 -36.34
N GLU A 229 20.54 9.72 -35.98
CA GLU A 229 19.85 10.90 -36.54
C GLU A 229 20.20 12.21 -35.82
N GLY A 230 20.69 12.16 -34.58
CA GLY A 230 21.04 13.31 -33.72
C GLY A 230 22.54 13.49 -33.59
#